data_ddfc18d4fd036e9b99f1e196cb5133c6
#
_entry.id   ddfc18d4fd036e9b99f1e196cb5133c6
#
_cell.length_a   1.000
_cell.length_b   1.000
_cell.length_c   1.000
_cell.angle_alpha   90.00
_cell.angle_beta   90.00
_cell.angle_gamma   90.00
#
_symmetry.space_group_name_H-M   'P 1'
#
loop_
_entity.id
_entity.type
_entity.pdbx_description
1 polymer ?
#
loop_
_entity_poly.entity_id
_entity_poly.type
_entity_poly.pdbx_seq_one_letter_code
_entity_poly.pdbx_strand_id
1 'polypeptide(L)'
;ALAGRVLADLGAEVIMVEPPGGNSIRHLAPKLEGVDPIEGSFAHQYFSANKRSVVLNLEAPGSAFLSLVATADVLIDSERPGHLDDLGLGHDALRAINPGLIQCSVTPFGLHGEWRHRRATDIVAGAAGGLIWLSGEPRGTPVQGGADVAYAMAGLIAASAISMALHQRDNTDAAGAHIDISLQEAAATAAMQTATPSNWTWFNQIPRRPGLSAALRCADGGYVGHMIRPDRFAKFLAWADSEDIDHGMTLDDWELSRLDAPCRGNPVGAATLALAA
;
A
#
# COMPACT_ATOMS: atom_id res chain seq x y z
N ALA A 1 5.90 -2.27 10.21
CA ALA A 1 5.03 -1.99 11.36
C ALA A 1 3.68 -2.72 11.21
N LEU A 2 2.93 -2.54 10.08
CA LEU A 2 1.57 -3.09 9.91
C LEU A 2 1.53 -4.63 9.92
N ALA A 3 2.46 -5.31 9.23
CA ALA A 3 2.49 -6.77 9.22
C ALA A 3 2.50 -7.37 10.64
N GLY A 4 3.41 -6.90 11.51
CA GLY A 4 3.44 -7.35 12.90
C GLY A 4 2.20 -6.95 13.70
N ARG A 5 1.51 -5.84 13.35
CA ARG A 5 0.23 -5.50 13.98
C ARG A 5 -0.87 -6.50 13.61
N VAL A 6 -1.01 -6.82 12.33
CA VAL A 6 -2.00 -7.79 11.85
C VAL A 6 -1.78 -9.17 12.50
N LEU A 7 -0.53 -9.63 12.53
CA LEU A 7 -0.21 -10.91 13.19
C LEU A 7 -0.51 -10.89 14.68
N ALA A 8 -0.22 -9.77 15.38
CA ALA A 8 -0.55 -9.63 16.81
C ALA A 8 -2.07 -9.64 17.05
N ASP A 9 -2.84 -8.98 16.20
CA ASP A 9 -4.31 -8.98 16.28
C ASP A 9 -4.91 -10.37 15.99
N LEU A 10 -4.19 -11.21 15.24
CA LEU A 10 -4.54 -12.62 14.99
C LEU A 10 -4.06 -13.57 16.10
N GLY A 11 -3.41 -13.05 17.15
CA GLY A 11 -3.02 -13.82 18.34
C GLY A 11 -1.54 -14.21 18.41
N ALA A 12 -0.68 -13.74 17.47
CA ALA A 12 0.75 -13.97 17.58
C ALA A 12 1.37 -13.14 18.72
N GLU A 13 2.33 -13.69 19.45
CA GLU A 13 3.19 -12.90 20.32
C GLU A 13 4.21 -12.14 19.46
N VAL A 14 4.10 -10.82 19.43
CA VAL A 14 4.98 -9.98 18.63
C VAL A 14 5.89 -9.14 19.51
N ILE A 15 7.19 -9.34 19.36
CA ILE A 15 8.23 -8.57 20.05
C ILE A 15 8.84 -7.59 19.05
N MET A 16 8.72 -6.30 19.30
CA MET A 16 9.34 -5.24 18.53
C MET A 16 10.73 -4.98 19.09
N VAL A 17 11.76 -5.28 18.31
CA VAL A 17 13.15 -4.94 18.64
C VAL A 17 13.42 -3.51 18.20
N GLU A 18 13.84 -2.67 19.12
CA GLU A 18 14.04 -1.25 18.89
C GLU A 18 15.47 -0.82 19.23
N PRO A 19 16.07 0.11 18.49
CA PRO A 19 17.36 0.67 18.84
C PRO A 19 17.24 1.53 20.12
N PRO A 20 18.38 1.83 20.80
CA PRO A 20 18.40 2.85 21.84
C PRO A 20 17.80 4.17 21.31
N GLY A 21 16.80 4.72 22.00
CA GLY A 21 16.04 5.89 21.56
C GLY A 21 14.72 5.56 20.82
N GLY A 22 14.42 4.28 20.64
CA GLY A 22 13.16 3.81 20.04
C GLY A 22 13.18 3.78 18.51
N ASN A 23 12.16 3.13 17.94
CA ASN A 23 11.96 3.02 16.50
C ASN A 23 11.52 4.37 15.91
N SER A 24 11.84 4.63 14.65
CA SER A 24 11.49 5.86 13.94
C SER A 24 9.99 6.22 13.99
N ILE A 25 9.11 5.23 14.05
CA ILE A 25 7.65 5.44 14.15
C ILE A 25 7.26 6.18 15.44
N ARG A 26 8.05 6.09 16.53
CA ARG A 26 7.81 6.81 17.78
C ARG A 26 8.01 8.32 17.65
N HIS A 27 8.73 8.74 16.62
CA HIS A 27 9.07 10.14 16.38
C HIS A 27 8.12 10.83 15.38
N LEU A 28 7.19 10.11 14.77
CA LEU A 28 6.25 10.65 13.79
C LEU A 28 5.17 11.52 14.45
N ALA A 29 4.82 12.62 13.80
CA ALA A 29 3.66 13.44 14.11
C ALA A 29 2.37 12.84 13.46
N PRO A 30 1.16 13.18 13.95
CA PRO A 30 0.89 13.97 15.14
C PRO A 30 1.17 13.20 16.45
N LYS A 31 1.28 13.94 17.55
CA LYS A 31 1.55 13.37 18.89
C LYS A 31 0.42 13.72 19.85
N LEU A 32 0.18 12.83 20.82
CA LEU A 32 -0.74 13.04 21.92
C LEU A 32 -0.17 14.09 22.89
N GLU A 33 -1.00 15.03 23.32
CA GLU A 33 -0.65 16.00 24.34
C GLU A 33 -0.61 15.34 25.73
N GLY A 34 0.34 15.78 26.56
CA GLY A 34 0.46 15.30 27.94
C GLY A 34 1.04 13.88 28.09
N VAL A 35 1.49 13.26 27.01
CA VAL A 35 2.15 11.96 26.99
C VAL A 35 3.64 12.14 26.69
N ASP A 36 4.48 11.25 27.21
CA ASP A 36 5.91 11.24 26.89
C ASP A 36 6.09 11.32 25.35
N PRO A 37 6.93 12.21 24.84
CA PRO A 37 7.15 12.40 23.39
C PRO A 37 7.51 11.12 22.63
N ILE A 38 8.16 10.15 23.28
CA ILE A 38 8.49 8.85 22.66
C ILE A 38 7.27 7.94 22.57
N GLU A 39 6.35 8.03 23.52
CA GLU A 39 5.12 7.22 23.56
C GLU A 39 3.94 7.91 22.84
N GLY A 40 4.01 9.23 22.62
CA GLY A 40 2.88 10.03 22.16
C GLY A 40 2.56 9.97 20.68
N SER A 41 3.37 9.34 19.82
CA SER A 41 3.07 9.25 18.38
C SER A 41 1.82 8.45 18.10
N PHE A 42 0.82 9.03 17.40
CA PHE A 42 -0.38 8.31 16.97
C PHE A 42 -0.04 7.10 16.10
N ALA A 43 0.94 7.24 15.21
CA ALA A 43 1.40 6.14 14.37
C ALA A 43 1.98 4.99 15.21
N HIS A 44 2.78 5.33 16.25
CA HIS A 44 3.30 4.34 17.18
C HIS A 44 2.17 3.65 17.92
N GLN A 45 1.24 4.40 18.53
CA GLN A 45 0.11 3.84 19.26
C GLN A 45 -0.75 2.91 18.38
N TYR A 46 -1.01 3.31 17.13
CA TYR A 46 -1.79 2.48 16.21
C TYR A 46 -1.03 1.24 15.75
N PHE A 47 0.17 1.39 15.20
CA PHE A 47 0.88 0.27 14.57
C PHE A 47 1.60 -0.65 15.56
N SER A 48 1.81 -0.23 16.81
CA SER A 48 2.50 -1.03 17.83
C SER A 48 1.57 -1.64 18.89
N ALA A 49 0.26 -1.38 18.77
CA ALA A 49 -0.70 -2.03 19.68
C ALA A 49 -0.59 -3.56 19.59
N ASN A 50 -0.84 -4.23 20.72
CA ASN A 50 -0.72 -5.67 20.90
C ASN A 50 0.70 -6.23 20.73
N LYS A 51 1.74 -5.37 20.71
CA LYS A 51 3.14 -5.79 20.66
C LYS A 51 3.84 -5.51 21.97
N ARG A 52 4.84 -6.32 22.26
CA ARG A 52 5.82 -6.05 23.32
C ARG A 52 7.04 -5.36 22.69
N SER A 53 7.76 -4.59 23.47
CA SER A 53 8.98 -3.90 23.00
C SER A 53 10.17 -4.35 23.82
N VAL A 54 11.31 -4.45 23.17
CA VAL A 54 12.64 -4.63 23.78
C VAL A 54 13.65 -3.72 23.08
N VAL A 55 14.47 -3.05 23.86
CA VAL A 55 15.53 -2.20 23.34
C VAL A 55 16.80 -3.02 23.20
N LEU A 56 17.30 -3.17 21.97
CA LEU A 56 18.56 -3.85 21.65
C LEU A 56 19.35 -3.04 20.63
N ASN A 57 20.67 -2.98 20.81
CA ASN A 57 21.55 -2.39 19.80
C ASN A 57 22.02 -3.49 18.83
N LEU A 58 21.53 -3.47 17.60
CA LEU A 58 21.89 -4.47 16.59
C LEU A 58 23.32 -4.30 16.04
N GLU A 59 23.93 -3.11 16.18
CA GLU A 59 25.37 -2.93 15.85
C GLU A 59 26.30 -3.72 16.79
N ALA A 60 25.75 -4.10 17.97
CA ALA A 60 26.39 -4.98 18.92
C ALA A 60 25.32 -5.89 19.54
N PRO A 61 24.75 -6.84 18.79
CA PRO A 61 23.48 -7.48 19.11
C PRO A 61 23.52 -8.34 20.37
N GLY A 62 24.72 -8.76 20.77
CA GLY A 62 24.88 -9.62 21.94
C GLY A 62 24.12 -10.95 21.85
N SER A 63 24.15 -11.74 22.91
CA SER A 63 23.44 -13.02 22.98
C SER A 63 21.90 -12.87 23.02
N ALA A 64 21.39 -11.73 23.50
CA ALA A 64 19.96 -11.52 23.68
C ALA A 64 19.17 -11.58 22.37
N PHE A 65 19.65 -10.92 21.29
CA PHE A 65 19.00 -10.99 19.97
C PHE A 65 19.03 -12.42 19.41
N LEU A 66 20.17 -13.08 19.48
CA LEU A 66 20.30 -14.46 18.98
C LEU A 66 19.41 -15.45 19.77
N SER A 67 19.22 -15.21 21.08
CA SER A 67 18.30 -16.00 21.90
C SER A 67 16.85 -15.82 21.48
N LEU A 68 16.44 -14.58 21.08
CA LEU A 68 15.12 -14.34 20.50
C LEU A 68 14.97 -15.08 19.17
N VAL A 69 15.94 -14.98 18.28
CA VAL A 69 15.94 -15.67 16.98
C VAL A 69 15.83 -17.18 17.14
N ALA A 70 16.55 -17.75 18.10
CA ALA A 70 16.54 -19.21 18.33
C ALA A 70 15.15 -19.77 18.66
N THR A 71 14.24 -18.94 19.18
CA THR A 71 12.89 -19.35 19.58
C THR A 71 11.77 -18.70 18.74
N ALA A 72 12.11 -17.80 17.82
CA ALA A 72 11.14 -17.12 17.00
C ALA A 72 10.69 -17.99 15.82
N ASP A 73 9.40 -17.98 15.52
CA ASP A 73 8.87 -18.56 14.27
C ASP A 73 9.14 -17.65 13.09
N VAL A 74 9.08 -16.32 13.29
CA VAL A 74 9.15 -15.31 12.25
C VAL A 74 10.04 -14.15 12.67
N LEU A 75 10.90 -13.70 11.78
CA LEU A 75 11.60 -12.43 11.85
C LEU A 75 11.11 -11.50 10.73
N ILE A 76 10.62 -10.31 11.08
CA ILE A 76 10.27 -9.28 10.09
C ILE A 76 11.28 -8.17 10.21
N ASP A 77 11.98 -7.86 9.12
CA ASP A 77 12.92 -6.74 9.04
C ASP A 77 12.54 -5.77 7.93
N SER A 78 13.03 -4.55 8.05
CA SER A 78 12.91 -3.49 7.02
C SER A 78 14.25 -2.76 6.86
N GLU A 79 15.33 -3.46 7.10
CA GLU A 79 16.67 -2.95 6.96
C GLU A 79 17.04 -2.76 5.48
N ARG A 80 18.06 -1.93 5.21
CA ARG A 80 18.61 -1.82 3.85
C ARG A 80 19.18 -3.17 3.41
N PRO A 81 19.02 -3.54 2.13
CA PRO A 81 19.60 -4.77 1.62
C PRO A 81 21.09 -4.89 1.93
N GLY A 82 21.48 -6.01 2.51
CA GLY A 82 22.85 -6.31 2.95
C GLY A 82 23.23 -5.80 4.34
N HIS A 83 22.39 -4.99 5.01
CA HIS A 83 22.73 -4.47 6.34
C HIS A 83 22.83 -5.56 7.41
N LEU A 84 21.89 -6.48 7.43
CA LEU A 84 21.95 -7.61 8.36
C LEU A 84 23.14 -8.53 8.05
N ASP A 85 23.50 -8.69 6.77
CA ASP A 85 24.69 -9.45 6.37
C ASP A 85 25.98 -8.77 6.88
N ASP A 86 26.07 -7.43 6.75
CA ASP A 86 27.20 -6.63 7.26
C ASP A 86 27.39 -6.82 8.79
N LEU A 87 26.28 -7.06 9.52
CA LEU A 87 26.28 -7.31 10.97
C LEU A 87 26.48 -8.79 11.34
N GLY A 88 26.60 -9.70 10.36
CA GLY A 88 26.64 -11.14 10.59
C GLY A 88 25.29 -11.73 11.01
N LEU A 89 24.19 -11.01 10.76
CA LEU A 89 22.80 -11.39 11.05
C LEU A 89 22.01 -11.66 9.76
N GLY A 90 22.68 -11.95 8.66
CA GLY A 90 22.04 -12.29 7.40
C GLY A 90 21.29 -13.62 7.47
N HIS A 91 20.46 -13.86 6.44
CA HIS A 91 19.53 -14.99 6.41
C HIS A 91 20.23 -16.35 6.70
N ASP A 92 21.35 -16.61 6.07
CA ASP A 92 22.08 -17.89 6.25
C ASP A 92 22.59 -18.05 7.67
N ALA A 93 23.11 -16.97 8.29
CA ALA A 93 23.59 -16.98 9.67
C ALA A 93 22.44 -17.23 10.66
N LEU A 94 21.29 -16.59 10.47
CA LEU A 94 20.12 -16.78 11.33
C LEU A 94 19.50 -18.16 11.13
N ARG A 95 19.46 -18.66 9.90
CA ARG A 95 18.99 -20.02 9.59
C ARG A 95 19.87 -21.10 10.20
N ALA A 96 21.17 -20.86 10.34
CA ALA A 96 22.06 -21.80 11.03
C ALA A 96 21.72 -21.94 12.54
N ILE A 97 21.15 -20.86 13.15
CA ILE A 97 20.70 -20.86 14.54
C ILE A 97 19.30 -21.48 14.67
N ASN A 98 18.40 -21.11 13.75
CA ASN A 98 17.02 -21.59 13.72
C ASN A 98 16.63 -22.02 12.30
N PRO A 99 16.76 -23.29 11.94
CA PRO A 99 16.42 -23.78 10.59
C PRO A 99 14.96 -23.64 10.21
N GLY A 100 14.06 -23.49 11.20
CA GLY A 100 12.63 -23.26 10.99
C GLY A 100 12.22 -21.80 10.87
N LEU A 101 13.15 -20.86 10.99
CA LEU A 101 12.86 -19.43 10.96
C LEU A 101 12.33 -19.00 9.58
N ILE A 102 11.20 -18.29 9.58
CA ILE A 102 10.70 -17.56 8.42
C ILE A 102 11.17 -16.12 8.54
N GLN A 103 12.08 -15.69 7.69
CA GLN A 103 12.50 -14.29 7.60
C GLN A 103 11.71 -13.57 6.53
N CYS A 104 11.13 -12.41 6.85
CA CYS A 104 10.41 -11.56 5.92
C CYS A 104 11.05 -10.18 5.88
N SER A 105 11.75 -9.88 4.78
CA SER A 105 12.38 -8.58 4.54
C SER A 105 11.47 -7.70 3.70
N VAL A 106 11.16 -6.50 4.21
CA VAL A 106 10.28 -5.53 3.53
C VAL A 106 11.11 -4.31 3.16
N THR A 107 11.40 -4.16 1.88
CA THR A 107 12.31 -3.11 1.39
C THR A 107 11.66 -2.27 0.28
N PRO A 108 12.18 -1.08 -0.04
CA PRO A 108 11.59 -0.25 -1.09
C PRO A 108 11.47 -0.93 -2.46
N PHE A 109 12.49 -1.68 -2.88
CA PHE A 109 12.59 -2.24 -4.23
C PHE A 109 12.97 -3.72 -4.26
N GLY A 110 12.83 -4.43 -3.13
CA GLY A 110 13.26 -5.82 -2.99
C GLY A 110 14.76 -5.96 -2.67
N LEU A 111 15.16 -7.19 -2.39
CA LEU A 111 16.55 -7.54 -2.07
C LEU A 111 17.42 -7.67 -3.32
N HIS A 112 16.80 -7.77 -4.50
CA HIS A 112 17.45 -8.03 -5.77
C HIS A 112 17.21 -6.92 -6.80
N GLY A 113 17.93 -6.96 -7.93
CA GLY A 113 17.78 -5.99 -9.02
C GLY A 113 18.59 -4.71 -8.83
N GLU A 114 18.55 -3.86 -9.88
CA GLU A 114 19.38 -2.65 -9.95
C GLU A 114 19.00 -1.58 -8.91
N TRP A 115 17.75 -1.56 -8.47
CA TRP A 115 17.23 -0.54 -7.56
C TRP A 115 17.29 -0.94 -6.10
N ARG A 116 17.74 -2.15 -5.77
CA ARG A 116 17.74 -2.68 -4.39
C ARG A 116 18.36 -1.73 -3.34
N HIS A 117 19.37 -0.93 -3.73
CA HIS A 117 20.05 0.01 -2.82
C HIS A 117 19.48 1.44 -2.86
N ARG A 118 18.45 1.70 -3.68
CA ARG A 118 17.81 3.01 -3.72
C ARG A 118 16.92 3.20 -2.50
N ARG A 119 16.94 4.42 -1.97
CA ARG A 119 16.03 4.82 -0.89
C ARG A 119 14.70 5.24 -1.48
N ALA A 120 13.61 4.87 -0.82
CA ALA A 120 12.29 5.35 -1.13
C ALA A 120 11.46 5.51 0.14
N THR A 121 10.59 6.50 0.11
CA THR A 121 9.45 6.64 1.02
C THR A 121 8.21 6.04 0.37
N ASP A 122 7.08 6.04 1.06
CA ASP A 122 5.80 5.56 0.52
C ASP A 122 5.45 6.19 -0.83
N ILE A 123 5.56 7.53 -0.92
CA ILE A 123 5.25 8.26 -2.17
C ILE A 123 6.17 7.85 -3.33
N VAL A 124 7.45 7.62 -3.07
CA VAL A 124 8.40 7.20 -4.11
C VAL A 124 8.10 5.79 -4.58
N ALA A 125 7.85 4.86 -3.66
CA ALA A 125 7.48 3.49 -3.98
C ALA A 125 6.12 3.43 -4.70
N GLY A 126 5.13 4.21 -4.24
CA GLY A 126 3.82 4.34 -4.87
C GLY A 126 3.89 4.92 -6.29
N ALA A 127 4.77 5.89 -6.53
CA ALA A 127 5.02 6.44 -7.86
C ALA A 127 5.70 5.41 -8.77
N ALA A 128 6.73 4.73 -8.28
CA ALA A 128 7.45 3.70 -9.03
C ALA A 128 6.58 2.48 -9.34
N GLY A 129 5.62 2.14 -8.46
CA GLY A 129 4.62 1.09 -8.67
C GLY A 129 3.43 1.52 -9.53
N GLY A 130 3.38 2.79 -9.98
CA GLY A 130 2.31 3.31 -10.85
C GLY A 130 1.04 3.76 -10.11
N LEU A 131 0.92 3.52 -8.81
CA LEU A 131 -0.27 3.85 -8.04
C LEU A 131 -0.59 5.36 -8.05
N ILE A 132 0.44 6.20 -7.87
CA ILE A 132 0.28 7.66 -7.85
C ILE A 132 -0.07 8.20 -9.24
N TRP A 133 0.43 7.57 -10.30
CA TRP A 133 0.06 7.92 -11.66
C TRP A 133 -1.45 7.86 -11.89
N LEU A 134 -2.12 6.92 -11.25
CA LEU A 134 -3.57 6.73 -11.34
C LEU A 134 -4.38 7.71 -10.49
N SER A 135 -3.72 8.49 -9.64
CA SER A 135 -4.35 9.40 -8.67
C SER A 135 -4.22 10.88 -9.08
N GLY A 136 -5.22 11.75 -8.84
CA GLY A 136 -5.27 13.17 -9.17
C GLY A 136 -6.17 13.49 -10.38
N GLU A 137 -6.24 14.69 -10.88
CA GLU A 137 -6.99 15.15 -12.04
C GLU A 137 -6.43 14.53 -13.35
N PRO A 138 -7.24 14.22 -14.38
CA PRO A 138 -6.79 13.57 -15.61
C PRO A 138 -5.62 14.29 -16.33
N ARG A 139 -5.58 15.62 -16.24
CA ARG A 139 -4.51 16.46 -16.78
C ARG A 139 -3.70 17.18 -15.72
N GLY A 140 -4.01 16.95 -14.46
CA GLY A 140 -3.35 17.56 -13.32
C GLY A 140 -2.07 16.83 -12.90
N THR A 141 -1.42 17.33 -11.87
CA THR A 141 -0.32 16.64 -11.21
C THR A 141 -0.85 15.37 -10.52
N PRO A 142 -0.15 14.22 -10.61
CA PRO A 142 -0.47 13.06 -9.80
C PRO A 142 -0.46 13.42 -8.32
N VAL A 143 -1.40 12.89 -7.55
CA VAL A 143 -1.49 13.14 -6.11
C VAL A 143 -1.41 11.84 -5.33
N GLN A 144 -0.74 11.88 -4.19
CA GLN A 144 -0.75 10.77 -3.24
C GLN A 144 -2.13 10.67 -2.57
N GLY A 145 -2.64 9.48 -2.37
CA GLY A 145 -3.81 9.23 -1.53
C GLY A 145 -3.58 9.66 -0.09
N GLY A 146 -4.64 9.83 0.68
CA GLY A 146 -4.60 10.34 2.05
C GLY A 146 -3.94 9.41 3.10
N ALA A 147 -3.24 8.35 2.69
CA ALA A 147 -2.57 7.40 3.56
C ALA A 147 -1.31 6.84 2.90
N ASP A 148 -0.44 6.22 3.68
CA ASP A 148 0.77 5.52 3.23
C ASP A 148 0.39 4.16 2.62
N VAL A 149 -0.15 4.18 1.40
CA VAL A 149 -0.78 3.01 0.76
C VAL A 149 0.24 1.95 0.39
N ALA A 150 1.43 2.33 -0.10
CA ALA A 150 2.48 1.37 -0.43
C ALA A 150 2.96 0.61 0.83
N TYR A 151 3.16 1.32 1.95
CA TYR A 151 3.48 0.70 3.23
C TYR A 151 2.38 -0.21 3.74
N ALA A 152 1.11 0.22 3.62
CA ALA A 152 -0.03 -0.59 4.06
C ALA A 152 -0.16 -1.88 3.24
N MET A 153 -0.10 -1.76 1.91
CA MET A 153 -0.17 -2.92 1.02
C MET A 153 0.97 -3.91 1.26
N ALA A 154 2.21 -3.42 1.37
CA ALA A 154 3.35 -4.29 1.67
C ALA A 154 3.20 -4.98 3.03
N GLY A 155 2.68 -4.28 4.03
CA GLY A 155 2.40 -4.85 5.35
C GLY A 155 1.37 -5.97 5.32
N LEU A 156 0.29 -5.80 4.55
CA LEU A 156 -0.76 -6.82 4.39
C LEU A 156 -0.26 -8.03 3.58
N ILE A 157 0.48 -7.78 2.50
CA ILE A 157 1.09 -8.83 1.68
C ILE A 157 2.10 -9.62 2.51
N ALA A 158 2.95 -8.94 3.31
CA ALA A 158 3.90 -9.59 4.20
C ALA A 158 3.18 -10.47 5.24
N ALA A 159 2.13 -9.98 5.90
CA ALA A 159 1.36 -10.79 6.86
C ALA A 159 0.75 -12.02 6.20
N SER A 160 0.20 -11.87 5.00
CA SER A 160 -0.37 -12.99 4.22
C SER A 160 0.70 -14.02 3.82
N ALA A 161 1.84 -13.56 3.30
CA ALA A 161 2.94 -14.43 2.89
C ALA A 161 3.54 -15.18 4.09
N ILE A 162 3.71 -14.51 5.24
CA ILE A 162 4.15 -15.12 6.49
C ILE A 162 3.17 -16.21 6.93
N SER A 163 1.86 -15.93 6.92
CA SER A 163 0.84 -16.91 7.31
C SER A 163 0.84 -18.14 6.40
N MET A 164 1.03 -17.95 5.08
CA MET A 164 1.16 -19.06 4.13
C MET A 164 2.44 -19.88 4.37
N ALA A 165 3.57 -19.21 4.64
CA ALA A 165 4.84 -19.89 4.91
C ALA A 165 4.80 -20.67 6.23
N LEU A 166 4.18 -20.12 7.28
CA LEU A 166 3.91 -20.83 8.54
C LEU A 166 3.06 -22.08 8.30
N HIS A 167 1.95 -21.91 7.57
CA HIS A 167 1.08 -23.04 7.24
C HIS A 167 1.81 -24.13 6.44
N GLN A 168 2.63 -23.75 5.47
CA GLN A 168 3.45 -24.70 4.73
C GLN A 168 4.44 -25.42 5.63
N ARG A 169 5.21 -24.69 6.44
CA ARG A 169 6.19 -25.26 7.37
C ARG A 169 5.54 -26.25 8.34
N ASP A 170 4.41 -25.86 8.93
CA ASP A 170 3.77 -26.65 9.98
C ASP A 170 3.02 -27.88 9.45
N ASN A 171 2.72 -27.95 8.15
CA ASN A 171 2.04 -29.09 7.53
C ASN A 171 2.93 -29.92 6.61
N THR A 172 4.21 -29.56 6.47
CA THR A 172 5.20 -30.32 5.69
C THR A 172 6.52 -30.32 6.46
N ASP A 173 7.45 -31.20 6.10
CA ASP A 173 8.82 -31.19 6.66
C ASP A 173 9.68 -30.06 6.06
N ALA A 174 9.07 -28.94 5.67
CA ALA A 174 9.78 -27.82 5.08
C ALA A 174 10.58 -27.04 6.13
N ALA A 175 11.79 -26.64 5.76
CA ALA A 175 12.57 -25.67 6.53
C ALA A 175 11.91 -24.28 6.50
N GLY A 176 12.43 -23.34 7.28
CA GLY A 176 12.08 -21.93 7.19
C GLY A 176 12.32 -21.35 5.79
N ALA A 177 11.80 -20.15 5.56
CA ALA A 177 11.84 -19.47 4.26
C ALA A 177 12.34 -18.04 4.41
N HIS A 178 12.91 -17.48 3.32
CA HIS A 178 13.15 -16.05 3.20
C HIS A 178 12.13 -15.44 2.24
N ILE A 179 11.34 -14.51 2.73
CA ILE A 179 10.29 -13.80 1.99
C ILE A 179 10.81 -12.40 1.69
N ASP A 180 10.85 -12.03 0.42
CA ASP A 180 11.24 -10.70 -0.05
C ASP A 180 10.00 -9.93 -0.50
N ILE A 181 9.71 -8.81 0.17
CA ILE A 181 8.58 -7.93 -0.13
C ILE A 181 9.08 -6.57 -0.58
N SER A 182 8.74 -6.21 -1.80
CA SER A 182 9.01 -4.89 -2.39
C SER A 182 7.83 -3.95 -2.20
N LEU A 183 8.06 -2.74 -1.66
CA LEU A 183 7.04 -1.69 -1.59
C LEU A 183 6.54 -1.30 -2.98
N GLN A 184 7.44 -1.23 -3.97
CA GLN A 184 7.08 -0.94 -5.36
C GLN A 184 6.11 -1.98 -5.93
N GLU A 185 6.39 -3.28 -5.74
CA GLU A 185 5.53 -4.36 -6.23
C GLU A 185 4.19 -4.39 -5.50
N ALA A 186 4.20 -4.12 -4.20
CA ALA A 186 2.99 -3.99 -3.41
C ALA A 186 2.10 -2.83 -3.91
N ALA A 187 2.70 -1.68 -4.24
CA ALA A 187 1.99 -0.56 -4.85
C ALA A 187 1.45 -0.91 -6.25
N ALA A 188 2.24 -1.63 -7.07
CA ALA A 188 1.81 -2.10 -8.37
C ALA A 188 0.63 -3.10 -8.27
N THR A 189 0.62 -3.95 -7.25
CA THR A 189 -0.49 -4.86 -6.97
C THR A 189 -1.78 -4.09 -6.66
N ALA A 190 -1.71 -3.00 -5.89
CA ALA A 190 -2.86 -2.13 -5.64
C ALA A 190 -3.37 -1.45 -6.92
N ALA A 191 -2.49 -1.20 -7.89
CA ALA A 191 -2.81 -0.59 -9.18
C ALA A 191 -3.23 -1.62 -10.27
N MET A 192 -3.25 -2.91 -9.96
CA MET A 192 -3.36 -4.02 -10.93
C MET A 192 -4.61 -3.93 -11.82
N GLN A 193 -5.75 -3.47 -11.31
CA GLN A 193 -7.00 -3.38 -12.09
C GLN A 193 -6.91 -2.37 -13.25
N THR A 194 -6.04 -1.37 -13.13
CA THR A 194 -5.86 -0.31 -14.13
C THR A 194 -4.70 -0.59 -15.09
N ALA A 195 -3.77 -1.45 -14.70
CA ALA A 195 -2.66 -1.90 -15.52
C ALA A 195 -3.02 -3.15 -16.37
N THR A 196 -4.30 -3.48 -16.50
CA THR A 196 -4.72 -4.66 -17.26
C THR A 196 -4.32 -4.59 -18.73
N PRO A 197 -3.99 -5.74 -19.36
CA PRO A 197 -3.61 -5.80 -20.78
C PRO A 197 -4.60 -5.13 -21.73
N SER A 198 -5.90 -5.07 -21.38
CA SER A 198 -6.92 -4.39 -22.16
C SER A 198 -6.66 -2.89 -22.30
N ASN A 199 -6.17 -2.22 -21.26
CA ASN A 199 -5.82 -0.81 -21.32
C ASN A 199 -4.58 -0.56 -22.20
N TRP A 200 -3.60 -1.47 -22.20
CA TRP A 200 -2.44 -1.41 -23.07
C TRP A 200 -2.80 -1.63 -24.54
N THR A 201 -3.66 -2.62 -24.81
CA THR A 201 -4.02 -3.02 -26.18
C THR A 201 -4.91 -1.98 -26.86
N TRP A 202 -5.77 -1.30 -26.11
CA TRP A 202 -6.74 -0.34 -26.66
C TRP A 202 -6.17 1.07 -26.82
N PHE A 203 -5.24 1.50 -25.96
CA PHE A 203 -4.80 2.90 -25.94
C PHE A 203 -3.30 3.07 -26.20
N ASN A 204 -2.54 1.99 -26.32
CA ASN A 204 -1.07 2.02 -26.38
C ASN A 204 -0.44 2.94 -25.31
N GLN A 205 -1.17 3.25 -24.28
CA GLN A 205 -0.81 4.05 -23.12
C GLN A 205 -1.67 3.57 -21.94
N ILE A 206 -1.10 3.56 -20.76
CA ILE A 206 -1.91 3.43 -19.52
C ILE A 206 -2.64 4.77 -19.37
N PRO A 207 -3.97 4.83 -19.55
CA PRO A 207 -4.68 6.10 -19.41
C PRO A 207 -4.54 6.56 -17.96
N ARG A 208 -4.14 7.80 -17.81
CA ARG A 208 -4.04 8.48 -16.52
C ARG A 208 -5.43 8.78 -15.97
N ARG A 209 -6.25 7.78 -15.75
CA ARG A 209 -7.64 7.74 -15.33
C ARG A 209 -8.66 7.58 -16.46
N PRO A 210 -9.68 6.78 -16.23
CA PRO A 210 -10.93 6.89 -16.96
C PRO A 210 -11.54 8.27 -16.68
N GLY A 211 -11.91 8.97 -17.73
CA GLY A 211 -12.20 10.39 -17.82
C GLY A 211 -13.38 10.97 -17.05
N LEU A 212 -13.78 10.40 -15.92
CA LEU A 212 -14.84 10.96 -15.09
C LEU A 212 -14.29 11.26 -13.70
N SER A 213 -14.40 12.51 -13.28
CA SER A 213 -14.19 12.86 -11.88
C SER A 213 -15.16 12.04 -11.03
N ALA A 214 -14.62 11.24 -10.11
CA ALA A 214 -15.46 10.43 -9.23
C ALA A 214 -16.21 11.27 -8.18
N ALA A 215 -15.90 12.57 -8.08
CA ALA A 215 -16.55 13.49 -7.17
C ALA A 215 -16.95 14.77 -7.89
N LEU A 216 -18.23 15.09 -7.88
CA LEU A 216 -18.82 16.29 -8.46
C LEU A 216 -19.32 17.19 -7.34
N ARG A 217 -19.08 18.50 -7.45
CA ARG A 217 -19.61 19.46 -6.51
C ARG A 217 -21.08 19.74 -6.83
N CYS A 218 -21.95 19.62 -5.82
CA CYS A 218 -23.37 19.94 -5.91
C CYS A 218 -23.63 21.44 -5.70
N ALA A 219 -24.84 21.89 -6.06
CA ALA A 219 -25.27 23.28 -5.89
C ALA A 219 -25.25 23.76 -4.44
N ASP A 220 -25.53 22.88 -3.49
CA ASP A 220 -25.48 23.11 -2.05
C ASP A 220 -24.05 23.19 -1.48
N GLY A 221 -23.04 23.00 -2.32
CA GLY A 221 -21.61 22.95 -1.94
C GLY A 221 -21.13 21.61 -1.45
N GLY A 222 -21.99 20.60 -1.33
CA GLY A 222 -21.64 19.21 -1.07
C GLY A 222 -20.94 18.55 -2.26
N TYR A 223 -20.60 17.28 -2.10
CA TYR A 223 -19.99 16.48 -3.18
C TYR A 223 -20.75 15.17 -3.32
N VAL A 224 -20.99 14.75 -4.57
CA VAL A 224 -21.52 13.45 -4.91
C VAL A 224 -20.49 12.64 -5.66
N GLY A 225 -20.26 11.42 -5.20
CA GLY A 225 -19.43 10.44 -5.93
C GLY A 225 -20.31 9.66 -6.90
N HIS A 226 -19.87 9.54 -8.16
CA HIS A 226 -20.59 8.72 -9.12
C HIS A 226 -19.64 7.85 -9.92
N MET A 227 -20.12 6.66 -10.29
CA MET A 227 -19.50 5.78 -11.25
C MET A 227 -20.57 5.20 -12.16
N ILE A 228 -20.60 5.71 -13.39
CA ILE A 228 -21.51 5.19 -14.40
C ILE A 228 -20.76 4.15 -15.23
N ARG A 229 -21.28 2.93 -15.25
CA ARG A 229 -20.74 1.84 -16.07
C ARG A 229 -21.42 1.82 -17.43
N PRO A 230 -20.74 1.32 -18.49
CA PRO A 230 -21.32 1.23 -19.83
C PRO A 230 -22.69 0.55 -19.86
N ASP A 231 -22.82 -0.56 -19.13
CA ASP A 231 -24.06 -1.36 -19.02
C ASP A 231 -25.20 -0.64 -18.29
N ARG A 232 -24.92 0.50 -17.66
CA ARG A 232 -25.89 1.30 -16.91
C ARG A 232 -26.15 2.68 -17.51
N PHE A 233 -25.40 3.05 -18.55
CA PHE A 233 -25.50 4.37 -19.12
C PHE A 233 -26.89 4.66 -19.69
N ALA A 234 -27.51 3.73 -20.40
CA ALA A 234 -28.89 3.86 -20.88
C ALA A 234 -29.90 4.09 -19.73
N LYS A 235 -29.70 3.43 -18.59
CA LYS A 235 -30.57 3.62 -17.40
C LYS A 235 -30.35 4.99 -16.77
N PHE A 236 -29.12 5.50 -16.80
CA PHE A 236 -28.80 6.84 -16.33
C PHE A 236 -29.49 7.90 -17.19
N LEU A 237 -29.43 7.78 -18.52
CA LEU A 237 -30.13 8.70 -19.43
C LEU A 237 -31.65 8.66 -19.19
N ALA A 238 -32.23 7.47 -19.13
CA ALA A 238 -33.67 7.32 -18.87
C ALA A 238 -34.10 7.91 -17.51
N TRP A 239 -33.24 7.83 -16.48
CA TRP A 239 -33.51 8.51 -15.22
C TRP A 239 -33.42 10.03 -15.38
N ALA A 240 -32.41 10.56 -16.05
CA ALA A 240 -32.28 12.00 -16.30
C ALA A 240 -33.49 12.55 -17.08
N ASP A 241 -33.94 11.83 -18.11
CA ASP A 241 -35.19 12.16 -18.86
C ASP A 241 -36.40 12.18 -17.95
N SER A 242 -36.52 11.22 -17.01
CA SER A 242 -37.67 11.16 -16.07
C SER A 242 -37.73 12.32 -15.07
N GLU A 243 -36.59 12.96 -14.81
CA GLU A 243 -36.43 14.13 -13.95
C GLU A 243 -36.45 15.45 -14.74
N ASP A 244 -36.80 15.38 -16.05
CA ASP A 244 -36.86 16.55 -16.95
C ASP A 244 -35.51 17.34 -17.03
N ILE A 245 -34.40 16.59 -16.97
CA ILE A 245 -33.04 17.14 -17.00
C ILE A 245 -32.53 17.15 -18.44
N ASP A 246 -32.30 18.37 -18.97
CA ASP A 246 -31.66 18.52 -20.30
C ASP A 246 -30.16 18.19 -20.19
N HIS A 247 -29.81 16.94 -20.49
CA HIS A 247 -28.44 16.46 -20.45
C HIS A 247 -27.72 16.53 -21.82
N GLY A 248 -28.43 16.74 -22.92
CA GLY A 248 -27.86 16.85 -24.27
C GLY A 248 -27.03 15.64 -24.74
N MET A 249 -27.21 14.47 -24.11
CA MET A 249 -26.43 13.27 -24.36
C MET A 249 -27.22 12.22 -25.11
N THR A 250 -26.50 11.39 -25.89
CA THR A 250 -27.02 10.20 -26.56
C THR A 250 -26.27 8.95 -26.08
N LEU A 251 -26.77 7.76 -26.42
CA LEU A 251 -26.05 6.51 -26.11
C LEU A 251 -24.66 6.43 -26.77
N ASP A 252 -24.50 7.07 -27.93
CA ASP A 252 -23.22 7.07 -28.66
C ASP A 252 -22.18 7.95 -27.97
N ASP A 253 -22.58 8.94 -27.18
CA ASP A 253 -21.65 9.81 -26.45
C ASP A 253 -20.83 9.06 -25.42
N TRP A 254 -21.28 7.90 -24.95
CA TRP A 254 -20.48 7.04 -24.08
C TRP A 254 -19.19 6.56 -24.75
N GLU A 255 -19.26 6.17 -26.03
CA GLU A 255 -18.09 5.74 -26.81
C GLU A 255 -17.11 6.89 -26.98
N LEU A 256 -17.61 8.09 -27.29
CA LEU A 256 -16.79 9.30 -27.42
C LEU A 256 -16.12 9.72 -26.11
N SER A 257 -16.80 9.53 -24.97
CA SER A 257 -16.24 9.84 -23.65
C SER A 257 -15.03 8.97 -23.27
N ARG A 258 -14.91 7.79 -23.90
CA ARG A 258 -13.78 6.87 -23.69
C ARG A 258 -12.54 7.26 -24.50
N LEU A 259 -12.70 8.01 -25.57
CA LEU A 259 -11.68 8.13 -26.62
C LEU A 259 -10.81 9.39 -26.56
N ASP A 260 -11.10 10.46 -25.83
CA ASP A 260 -10.15 11.59 -25.74
C ASP A 260 -10.67 12.95 -25.26
N ALA A 261 -11.84 13.07 -24.70
CA ALA A 261 -12.34 14.40 -24.36
C ALA A 261 -11.73 14.92 -23.06
N PRO A 262 -11.18 16.13 -23.05
CA PRO A 262 -10.93 16.84 -21.80
C PRO A 262 -12.24 16.99 -21.04
N CYS A 263 -12.17 16.92 -19.70
CA CYS A 263 -13.36 16.97 -18.84
C CYS A 263 -14.32 18.16 -19.12
N ARG A 264 -13.85 19.22 -19.75
CA ARG A 264 -14.67 20.38 -20.18
C ARG A 264 -15.34 20.22 -21.55
N GLY A 265 -14.99 19.20 -22.32
CA GLY A 265 -15.57 18.91 -23.64
C GLY A 265 -16.22 17.51 -23.71
N ASN A 266 -16.28 16.81 -22.59
CA ASN A 266 -16.93 15.50 -22.51
C ASN A 266 -18.41 15.73 -22.22
N PRO A 267 -19.33 15.39 -23.14
CA PRO A 267 -20.76 15.62 -22.95
C PRO A 267 -21.29 14.95 -21.66
N VAL A 268 -20.80 13.74 -21.34
CA VAL A 268 -21.17 13.03 -20.09
C VAL A 268 -20.71 13.81 -18.85
N GLY A 269 -19.48 14.34 -18.85
CA GLY A 269 -18.97 15.14 -17.76
C GLY A 269 -19.70 16.48 -17.61
N ALA A 270 -20.02 17.14 -18.73
CA ALA A 270 -20.77 18.41 -18.73
C ALA A 270 -22.18 18.24 -18.22
N ALA A 271 -22.89 17.20 -18.62
CA ALA A 271 -24.24 16.91 -18.19
C ALA A 271 -24.28 16.41 -16.73
N THR A 272 -23.30 15.64 -16.27
CA THR A 272 -23.20 15.23 -14.88
C THR A 272 -22.91 16.46 -13.97
N LEU A 273 -22.17 17.46 -14.47
CA LEU A 273 -22.01 18.75 -13.79
C LEU A 273 -23.34 19.54 -13.76
N ALA A 274 -24.14 19.49 -14.81
CA ALA A 274 -25.47 20.11 -14.85
C ALA A 274 -26.46 19.43 -13.89
N LEU A 275 -26.36 18.12 -13.69
CA LEU A 275 -27.14 17.36 -12.71
C LEU A 275 -26.74 17.66 -11.27
N ALA A 276 -25.51 18.10 -11.04
CA ALA A 276 -25.00 18.46 -9.71
C ALA A 276 -25.23 19.96 -9.37
N ALA A 277 -25.66 20.77 -10.34
CA ALA A 277 -26.00 22.20 -10.17
C ALA A 277 -27.45 22.39 -9.82
#